data_1a17762c1bd4ebef1dc526618b0f0cf1
#
_entry.id   1a17762c1bd4ebef1dc526618b0f0cf1
#
_cell.length_a   1.000
_cell.length_b   1.000
_cell.length_c   1.000
_cell.angle_alpha   90.00
_cell.angle_beta   90.00
_cell.angle_gamma   90.00
#
_symmetry.space_group_name_H-M   'P 1'
#
loop_
_entity.id
_entity.type
_entity.pdbx_description
1 polymer ?
#
loop_
_entity_poly.entity_id
_entity_poly.type
_entity_poly.pdbx_seq_one_letter_code
_entity_poly.pdbx_strand_id
1 'polypeptide(L)'
;DLLLKYKGFSFLAEYADAAASGLNETYIDASNLLIPQQISEYLVLGSSYNFQLGYVFKNDIGIDFRYEFSTPEFTNEINNAYENSILQDFENMSLGISKYFDDNNLKIQAGVSSIKYFYGNETTIAELVCQIRL
;
A
#
# COMPACT_ATOMS: atom_id res chain seq x y z
N ASP A 1 -5.31 4.55 13.34
CA ASP A 1 -5.49 3.12 13.08
C ASP A 1 -6.64 2.58 13.92
N LEU A 2 -7.42 1.66 13.37
CA LEU A 2 -8.51 0.97 14.05
C LEU A 2 -8.37 -0.54 13.81
N LEU A 3 -8.30 -1.31 14.89
CA LEU A 3 -8.27 -2.78 14.82
C LEU A 3 -9.41 -3.36 15.64
N LEU A 4 -10.27 -4.15 15.01
CA LEU A 4 -11.35 -4.88 15.62
C LEU A 4 -11.16 -6.39 15.41
N LYS A 5 -11.33 -7.17 16.50
CA LYS A 5 -11.28 -8.65 16.44
C LYS A 5 -12.40 -9.24 17.26
N TYR A 6 -13.17 -10.15 16.64
CA TYR A 6 -14.27 -10.82 17.34
C TYR A 6 -14.60 -12.17 16.69
N LYS A 7 -14.49 -13.25 17.44
CA LYS A 7 -14.93 -14.62 17.06
C LYS A 7 -14.50 -15.05 15.65
N GLY A 8 -13.21 -14.92 15.35
CA GLY A 8 -12.64 -15.26 14.04
C GLY A 8 -12.68 -14.13 13.03
N PHE A 9 -13.47 -13.10 13.25
CA PHE A 9 -13.51 -11.88 12.44
C PHE A 9 -12.38 -10.93 12.82
N SER A 10 -11.76 -10.31 11.84
CA SER A 10 -10.80 -9.23 12.02
C SER A 10 -11.06 -8.11 11.01
N PHE A 11 -10.96 -6.89 11.47
CA PHE A 11 -11.02 -5.69 10.63
C PHE A 11 -9.92 -4.73 11.05
N LEU A 12 -9.13 -4.27 10.09
CA LEU A 12 -8.12 -3.23 10.25
C LEU A 12 -8.44 -2.09 9.30
N ALA A 13 -8.37 -0.87 9.80
CA ALA A 13 -8.42 0.34 8.99
C ALA A 13 -7.27 1.25 9.41
N GLU A 14 -6.50 1.71 8.46
CA GLU A 14 -5.37 2.61 8.64
C GLU A 14 -5.50 3.80 7.71
N TYR A 15 -5.14 4.96 8.21
CA TYR A 15 -5.00 6.19 7.46
C TYR A 15 -3.64 6.80 7.78
N ALA A 16 -2.92 7.18 6.76
CA ALA A 16 -1.68 7.93 6.87
C ALA A 16 -1.77 9.16 5.98
N ASP A 17 -1.28 10.28 6.51
CA ASP A 17 -1.21 11.55 5.82
C ASP A 17 0.15 12.18 6.05
N ALA A 18 0.75 12.66 4.98
CA ALA A 18 2.01 13.37 5.00
C ALA A 18 1.85 14.69 4.27
N ALA A 19 1.85 15.79 5.02
CA ALA A 19 1.73 17.14 4.49
C ALA A 19 2.94 17.98 4.90
N ALA A 20 3.33 18.93 4.07
CA ALA A 20 4.38 19.89 4.39
C ALA A 20 3.99 21.31 3.96
N SER A 21 4.57 22.32 4.62
CA SER A 21 4.45 23.72 4.26
C SER A 21 5.68 24.19 3.50
N GLY A 22 5.55 25.30 2.73
CA GLY A 22 6.68 25.88 2.00
C GLY A 22 7.09 25.13 0.74
N LEU A 23 6.21 24.33 0.19
CA LEU A 23 6.50 23.45 -0.95
C LEU A 23 6.80 24.18 -2.26
N ASN A 24 6.39 25.43 -2.37
CA ASN A 24 6.72 26.30 -3.52
C ASN A 24 8.11 26.94 -3.38
N GLU A 25 8.78 26.72 -2.27
CA GLU A 25 10.15 27.17 -2.10
C GLU A 25 11.07 26.34 -2.96
N THR A 26 11.99 27.01 -3.64
CA THR A 26 13.02 26.37 -4.41
C THR A 26 14.31 26.38 -3.60
N TYR A 27 15.00 25.25 -3.60
CA TYR A 27 16.38 25.22 -3.13
C TYR A 27 17.34 25.26 -4.32
N ILE A 28 18.49 25.85 -4.11
CA ILE A 28 19.56 25.88 -5.11
C ILE A 28 20.64 24.91 -4.62
N ASP A 29 20.84 23.85 -5.36
CA ASP A 29 22.00 22.98 -5.16
C ASP A 29 23.29 23.77 -5.47
N ALA A 30 24.24 23.70 -4.57
CA ALA A 30 25.55 24.36 -4.73
C ALA A 30 26.30 23.93 -6.00
N SER A 31 25.98 22.76 -6.54
CA SER A 31 26.54 22.24 -7.77
C SER A 31 25.77 22.65 -9.03
N ASN A 32 24.53 23.17 -8.89
CA ASN A 32 23.67 23.48 -10.03
C ASN A 32 22.82 24.73 -9.82
N LEU A 33 23.48 25.85 -9.66
CA LEU A 33 22.89 27.16 -9.41
C LEU A 33 21.90 27.66 -10.47
N LEU A 34 21.83 27.01 -11.63
CA LEU A 34 21.06 27.44 -12.77
C LEU A 34 19.69 26.75 -12.90
N ILE A 35 19.45 25.69 -12.13
CA ILE A 35 18.20 24.93 -12.17
C ILE A 35 17.66 24.80 -10.75
N PRO A 36 16.85 25.77 -10.27
CA PRO A 36 16.20 25.66 -8.98
C PRO A 36 15.21 24.47 -9.03
N GLN A 37 15.32 23.58 -8.06
CA GLN A 37 14.43 22.45 -7.92
C GLN A 37 13.44 22.70 -6.77
N GLN A 38 12.20 22.34 -6.97
CA GLN A 38 11.21 22.49 -5.92
C GLN A 38 11.38 21.38 -4.88
N ILE A 39 11.24 21.72 -3.61
CA ILE A 39 11.34 20.75 -2.50
C ILE A 39 10.30 19.64 -2.65
N SER A 40 9.12 19.97 -3.19
CA SER A 40 8.05 19.01 -3.48
C SER A 40 8.46 17.85 -4.41
N GLU A 41 9.49 18.04 -5.23
CA GLU A 41 10.00 16.98 -6.12
C GLU A 41 10.68 15.82 -5.34
N TYR A 42 11.06 16.04 -4.10
CA TYR A 42 11.81 15.09 -3.29
C TYR A 42 11.05 14.55 -2.08
N LEU A 43 9.89 15.12 -1.77
CA LEU A 43 9.08 14.72 -0.63
C LEU A 43 7.92 13.83 -1.07
N VAL A 44 7.75 12.74 -0.36
CA VAL A 44 6.59 11.86 -0.48
C VAL A 44 5.47 12.44 0.36
N LEU A 45 4.57 13.17 -0.27
CA LEU A 45 3.42 13.81 0.37
C LEU A 45 2.13 13.27 -0.21
N GLY A 46 1.10 13.24 0.61
CA GLY A 46 -0.22 12.77 0.25
C GLY A 46 -0.83 11.87 1.30
N SER A 47 -1.94 11.26 0.98
CA SER A 47 -2.67 10.40 1.89
C SER A 47 -2.73 8.96 1.38
N SER A 48 -2.77 8.02 2.31
CA SER A 48 -3.00 6.60 2.01
C SER A 48 -4.00 5.98 2.98
N TYR A 49 -4.74 5.01 2.47
CA TYR A 49 -5.74 4.26 3.20
C TYR A 49 -5.48 2.77 2.99
N ASN A 50 -5.61 2.00 4.06
CA ASN A 50 -5.51 0.55 4.05
C ASN A 50 -6.69 -0.03 4.85
N PHE A 51 -7.47 -0.88 4.20
CA PHE A 51 -8.57 -1.60 4.82
C PHE A 51 -8.34 -3.10 4.66
N GLN A 52 -8.40 -3.83 5.77
CA GLN A 52 -8.26 -5.28 5.75
C GLN A 52 -9.45 -5.90 6.49
N LEU A 53 -9.99 -6.94 5.89
CA LEU A 53 -11.09 -7.71 6.42
C LEU A 53 -10.70 -9.19 6.40
N GLY A 54 -10.80 -9.87 7.52
CA GLY A 54 -10.46 -11.29 7.61
C GLY A 54 -11.49 -12.07 8.41
N TYR A 55 -11.65 -13.33 8.05
CA TYR A 55 -12.45 -14.26 8.82
C TYR A 55 -11.80 -15.64 8.85
N VAL A 56 -11.65 -16.20 10.05
CA VAL A 56 -11.15 -17.56 10.25
C VAL A 56 -12.32 -18.44 10.71
N PHE A 57 -12.62 -19.44 9.93
CA PHE A 57 -13.65 -20.44 10.19
C PHE A 57 -13.18 -21.46 11.25
N LYS A 58 -14.13 -22.17 11.84
CA LYS A 58 -13.84 -23.23 12.84
C LYS A 58 -13.04 -24.42 12.30
N ASN A 59 -13.01 -24.57 11.00
CA ASN A 59 -12.22 -25.62 10.30
C ASN A 59 -10.83 -25.14 9.90
N ASP A 60 -10.30 -24.08 10.55
CA ASP A 60 -8.96 -23.53 10.31
C ASP A 60 -8.71 -23.02 8.89
N ILE A 61 -9.76 -22.68 8.17
CA ILE A 61 -9.69 -21.95 6.90
C ILE A 61 -9.87 -20.47 7.20
N GLY A 62 -8.98 -19.64 6.70
CA GLY A 62 -9.08 -18.18 6.73
C GLY A 62 -9.35 -17.62 5.34
N ILE A 63 -10.14 -16.58 5.27
CA ILE A 63 -10.33 -15.74 4.08
C ILE A 63 -9.98 -14.32 4.48
N ASP A 64 -9.21 -13.63 3.65
CA ASP A 64 -8.84 -12.24 3.85
C ASP A 64 -9.04 -11.43 2.58
N PHE A 65 -9.44 -10.20 2.78
CA PHE A 65 -9.57 -9.18 1.75
C PHE A 65 -8.80 -7.94 2.22
N ARG A 66 -8.08 -7.30 1.29
CA ARG A 66 -7.37 -6.05 1.51
C ARG A 66 -7.65 -5.10 0.37
N TYR A 67 -7.90 -3.86 0.73
CA TYR A 67 -8.04 -2.76 -0.19
C TYR A 67 -7.18 -1.59 0.27
N GLU A 68 -6.30 -1.13 -0.61
CA GLU A 68 -5.40 -0.02 -0.37
C GLU A 68 -5.50 0.97 -1.51
N PHE A 69 -5.43 2.22 -1.18
CA PHE A 69 -5.22 3.26 -2.17
C PHE A 69 -4.39 4.40 -1.60
N SER A 70 -3.63 5.05 -2.47
CA SER A 70 -2.86 6.23 -2.13
C SER A 70 -3.18 7.34 -3.11
N THR A 71 -3.19 8.57 -2.59
CA THR A 71 -3.41 9.78 -3.37
C THR A 71 -2.26 10.74 -3.09
N PRO A 72 -1.37 11.01 -4.06
CA PRO A 72 -0.31 11.98 -3.89
C PRO A 72 -0.89 13.39 -3.75
N GLU A 73 -0.25 14.24 -2.94
CA GLU A 73 -0.67 15.64 -2.75
C GLU A 73 -0.49 16.47 -4.04
N PHE A 74 0.51 16.11 -4.85
CA PHE A 74 0.82 16.80 -6.09
C PHE A 74 0.66 15.89 -7.30
N THR A 75 -0.37 16.13 -8.09
CA THR A 75 -0.65 15.45 -9.36
C THR A 75 -0.13 16.21 -10.57
N ASN A 76 0.73 17.21 -10.40
CA ASN A 76 1.03 18.20 -11.42
C ASN A 76 2.03 17.72 -12.48
N GLU A 77 1.77 18.18 -13.70
CA GLU A 77 2.55 18.00 -14.93
C GLU A 77 4.04 18.39 -14.82
N ILE A 78 4.46 19.02 -13.72
CA ILE A 78 5.83 19.47 -13.47
C ILE A 78 6.71 18.33 -12.98
N ASN A 79 6.15 17.27 -12.40
CA ASN A 79 6.87 16.16 -11.77
C ASN A 79 6.83 14.85 -12.56
N ASN A 80 6.63 14.91 -13.87
CA ASN A 80 6.47 13.72 -14.71
C ASN A 80 7.59 12.67 -14.58
N ALA A 81 8.80 13.05 -14.24
CA ALA A 81 9.90 12.11 -14.08
C ALA A 81 9.90 11.43 -12.70
N TYR A 82 9.42 12.10 -11.66
CA TYR A 82 9.38 11.62 -10.30
C TYR A 82 8.11 10.82 -10.02
N GLU A 83 6.97 11.28 -10.49
CA GLU A 83 5.69 10.59 -10.42
C GLU A 83 5.73 9.20 -11.04
N ASN A 84 6.48 9.05 -12.13
CA ASN A 84 6.62 7.76 -12.82
C ASN A 84 7.50 6.75 -12.08
N SER A 85 8.25 7.14 -11.06
CA SER A 85 9.24 6.26 -10.46
C SER A 85 8.96 5.82 -9.02
N ILE A 86 8.35 6.65 -8.16
CA ILE A 86 8.31 6.38 -6.72
C ILE A 86 6.91 6.53 -6.10
N LEU A 87 6.10 7.48 -6.57
CA LEU A 87 4.79 7.79 -6.00
C LEU A 87 3.73 7.76 -7.07
N GLN A 88 3.32 6.58 -7.41
CA GLN A 88 2.16 6.44 -8.25
C GLN A 88 0.92 6.39 -7.36
N ASP A 89 -0.06 7.20 -7.73
CA ASP A 89 -1.43 6.98 -7.32
C ASP A 89 -1.78 5.52 -7.66
N PHE A 90 -2.04 4.72 -6.66
CA PHE A 90 -2.31 3.31 -6.87
C PHE A 90 -3.54 2.86 -6.07
N GLU A 91 -4.21 1.92 -6.65
CA GLU A 91 -5.30 1.17 -6.04
C GLU A 91 -4.92 -0.31 -6.05
N ASN A 92 -4.93 -0.94 -4.90
CA ASN A 92 -4.62 -2.36 -4.75
C ASN A 92 -5.79 -3.11 -4.10
N MET A 93 -6.26 -4.13 -4.78
CA MET A 93 -7.23 -5.09 -4.24
C MET A 93 -6.57 -6.45 -4.11
N SER A 94 -6.66 -7.06 -2.92
CA SER A 94 -6.10 -8.38 -2.65
C SER A 94 -7.13 -9.29 -2.01
N LEU A 95 -7.13 -10.54 -2.42
CA LEU A 95 -7.93 -11.62 -1.84
C LEU A 95 -7.04 -12.79 -1.49
N GLY A 96 -7.16 -13.31 -0.27
CA GLY A 96 -6.38 -14.43 0.22
C GLY A 96 -7.25 -15.53 0.80
N ILE A 97 -6.75 -16.76 0.71
CA ILE A 97 -7.26 -17.93 1.41
C ILE A 97 -6.10 -18.61 2.13
N SER A 98 -6.32 -18.97 3.37
CA SER A 98 -5.32 -19.62 4.22
C SER A 98 -5.87 -20.90 4.80
N LYS A 99 -5.00 -21.89 4.99
CA LYS A 99 -5.27 -23.07 5.79
C LYS A 99 -4.23 -23.19 6.88
N TYR A 100 -4.69 -23.31 8.11
CA TYR A 100 -3.86 -23.52 9.30
C TYR A 100 -3.86 -24.99 9.67
N PHE A 101 -2.70 -25.52 10.08
CA PHE A 101 -2.48 -26.89 10.48
C PHE A 101 -1.68 -26.92 11.79
N ASP A 102 -1.81 -28.01 12.54
CA ASP A 102 -1.00 -28.32 13.71
C ASP A 102 -0.91 -27.14 14.69
N ASP A 103 -2.07 -26.69 15.18
CA ASP A 103 -2.20 -25.58 16.13
C ASP A 103 -1.48 -24.29 15.69
N ASN A 104 -1.51 -24.01 14.37
CA ASN A 104 -0.87 -22.86 13.70
C ASN A 104 0.66 -22.96 13.52
N ASN A 105 1.26 -24.14 13.68
CA ASN A 105 2.68 -24.34 13.38
C ASN A 105 2.96 -24.38 11.87
N LEU A 106 1.96 -24.74 11.07
CA LEU A 106 2.03 -24.71 9.61
C LEU A 106 0.85 -23.92 9.05
N LYS A 107 1.13 -22.98 8.16
CA LYS A 107 0.14 -22.21 7.40
C LYS A 107 0.47 -22.28 5.91
N ILE A 108 -0.52 -22.61 5.10
CA ILE A 108 -0.45 -22.46 3.65
C ILE A 108 -1.43 -21.36 3.25
N GLN A 109 -0.97 -20.42 2.45
CA GLN A 109 -1.77 -19.29 2.00
C GLN A 109 -1.62 -19.12 0.48
N ALA A 110 -2.73 -18.96 -0.21
CA ALA A 110 -2.78 -18.53 -1.60
C ALA A 110 -3.47 -17.16 -1.67
N GLY A 111 -2.98 -16.28 -2.53
CA GLY A 111 -3.52 -14.95 -2.69
C GLY A 111 -3.43 -14.48 -4.13
N VAL A 112 -4.29 -13.54 -4.46
CA VAL A 112 -4.26 -12.78 -5.71
C VAL A 112 -4.43 -11.31 -5.39
N SER A 113 -3.63 -10.47 -6.05
CA SER A 113 -3.70 -9.01 -5.94
C SER A 113 -3.80 -8.40 -7.32
N SER A 114 -4.63 -7.37 -7.46
CA SER A 114 -4.71 -6.51 -8.64
C SER A 114 -4.30 -5.10 -8.24
N ILE A 115 -3.26 -4.58 -8.86
CA ILE A 115 -2.73 -3.25 -8.63
C ILE A 115 -2.99 -2.42 -9.89
N LYS A 116 -3.73 -1.33 -9.72
CA LYS A 116 -3.97 -0.33 -10.76
C LYS A 116 -3.18 0.92 -10.44
N TYR A 117 -2.47 1.41 -11.40
CA TYR A 117 -1.78 2.69 -11.35
C TYR A 117 -2.57 3.75 -12.11
N PHE A 118 -2.50 4.98 -11.66
CA PHE A 118 -3.25 6.11 -12.24
C PHE A 118 -3.06 6.23 -13.77
N TYR A 119 -1.88 5.97 -14.27
CA TYR A 119 -1.57 6.02 -15.71
C TYR A 119 -1.99 4.78 -16.51
N GLY A 120 -2.90 3.97 -15.98
CA GLY A 120 -3.59 2.93 -16.72
C GLY A 120 -2.88 1.58 -16.82
N ASN A 121 -1.77 1.40 -16.14
CA ASN A 121 -1.15 0.09 -16.01
C ASN A 121 -1.83 -0.71 -14.91
N GLU A 122 -2.21 -1.94 -15.22
CA GLU A 122 -2.76 -2.88 -14.24
C GLU A 122 -1.85 -4.10 -14.17
N THR A 123 -1.54 -4.53 -12.96
CA THR A 123 -0.71 -5.71 -12.71
C THR A 123 -1.45 -6.66 -11.79
N THR A 124 -1.57 -7.93 -12.19
CA THR A 124 -2.11 -8.98 -11.35
C THR A 124 -0.98 -9.87 -10.86
N ILE A 125 -0.94 -10.09 -9.55
CA ILE A 125 0.05 -10.93 -8.87
C ILE A 125 -0.68 -12.08 -8.19
N ALA A 126 -0.23 -13.31 -8.41
CA ALA A 126 -0.69 -14.48 -7.67
C ALA A 126 0.47 -15.04 -6.83
N GLU A 127 0.18 -15.34 -5.57
CA GLU A 127 1.17 -15.78 -4.60
C GLU A 127 0.75 -17.06 -3.90
N LEU A 128 1.72 -17.92 -3.61
CA LEU A 128 1.58 -19.09 -2.75
C LEU A 128 2.65 -19.03 -1.67
N VAL A 129 2.23 -19.00 -0.40
CA VAL A 129 3.13 -18.88 0.75
C VAL A 129 2.94 -20.09 1.66
N CYS A 130 4.05 -20.71 2.08
CA CYS A 130 4.10 -21.72 3.12
C CYS A 130 4.91 -21.18 4.30
N GLN A 131 4.30 -21.10 5.47
CA GLN A 131 4.93 -20.62 6.69
C GLN A 131 5.00 -21.74 7.72
N ILE A 132 6.20 -22.01 8.23
CA ILE A 132 6.46 -23.01 9.26
C ILE A 132 7.00 -22.27 10.50
N ARG A 133 6.42 -22.57 11.66
CA ARG A 133 6.90 -22.10 12.96
C ARG A 133 7.58 -23.29 13.66
N LEU A 134 8.86 -23.14 13.97
CA LEU A 134 9.68 -24.10 14.71
C LEU A 134 9.70 -23.78 16.20
#